data_0e1bbae54bac4d3a9fadf1f2e113b155
#
_entry.id   0e1bbae54bac4d3a9fadf1f2e113b155
#
_cell.length_a   1.000
_cell.length_b   1.000
_cell.length_c   1.000
_cell.angle_alpha   90.00
_cell.angle_beta   90.00
_cell.angle_gamma   90.00
#
_symmetry.space_group_name_H-M   'P 1'
#
loop_
_entity.id
_entity.type
_entity.pdbx_description
1 polymer ?
#
loop_
_entity_poly.entity_id
_entity_poly.type
_entity_poly.pdbx_seq_one_letter_code
_entity_poly.pdbx_strand_id
1 'polypeptide(L)'
;MPIRNRTLSALAAAASILALGAGAASAAELKLMFQGEPFEIAALQSIAERFEAAHPGTTVELINTPHDAYNEKFGAMASTGNLPDILQLDAPFLANYVWSGYLQPVTGLVDQALIDDMTPSNVSQGTYPPDKGLYAIGLTDSTVALYGSRKQLEAAQIRIPTSVADAWTREEFEAALKTLKASGAKWPIDLFRGYGTKTEWITYAYEPILKSMGCDLIDRTTWKSEGTLDSQACIDAATMMQTWVKEGWVVPQSAGTNQFYAEGRPAALAWGGHWVYAEAKAAMGDDLVAMPLPRFGEKSTSPNGTWIFGINKETADPKLAGQFLSFMLNDAEYRKAYEEHTGFPGLKSFAAASPVYAANGPMALAFAQATESAVPRPPHPAYPTITLAFQQAMTNIFDGADPKTELSDAAEKIDADIEDNDGYAPFGGN
;
A
#
# COMPACT_ATOMS: atom_id res chain seq x y z
N MET A 1 29.31 97.06 25.82
CA MET A 1 28.16 97.74 25.15
C MET A 1 27.37 96.73 24.40
N PRO A 2 26.04 96.79 24.38
CA PRO A 2 25.20 95.67 24.69
C PRO A 2 24.73 94.86 23.51
N ILE A 3 24.56 93.58 23.81
CA ILE A 3 24.09 92.54 22.93
C ILE A 3 22.60 92.34 23.19
N ARG A 4 21.79 92.36 22.16
CA ARG A 4 20.36 92.07 22.22
C ARG A 4 20.05 90.60 21.85
N ASN A 5 19.50 89.85 22.82
CA ASN A 5 18.91 88.56 22.64
C ASN A 5 17.69 88.62 21.71
N ARG A 6 17.63 87.62 20.87
CA ARG A 6 16.35 87.19 20.20
C ARG A 6 16.21 85.71 20.37
N THR A 7 15.23 85.35 21.19
CA THR A 7 14.70 84.03 21.33
C THR A 7 13.92 83.62 20.11
N LEU A 8 14.30 82.50 19.52
CA LEU A 8 13.51 81.79 18.51
C LEU A 8 12.98 80.50 19.16
N SER A 9 11.62 80.46 19.30
CA SER A 9 10.90 79.29 19.72
C SER A 9 10.87 78.27 18.58
N ALA A 10 11.46 77.08 18.78
CA ALA A 10 11.32 75.94 17.87
C ALA A 10 10.21 75.02 18.39
N LEU A 11 9.10 74.92 17.63
CA LEU A 11 8.13 73.89 17.79
C LEU A 11 8.73 72.55 17.39
N ALA A 12 8.86 71.65 18.34
CA ALA A 12 9.20 70.25 18.09
C ALA A 12 7.91 69.52 17.75
N ALA A 13 7.73 69.17 16.49
CA ALA A 13 6.69 68.22 16.05
C ALA A 13 7.18 66.79 16.35
N ALA A 14 6.59 66.14 17.35
CA ALA A 14 6.78 64.73 17.62
C ALA A 14 6.07 63.90 16.56
N ALA A 15 6.80 63.39 15.57
CA ALA A 15 6.34 62.37 14.67
C ALA A 15 6.44 61.01 15.38
N SER A 16 5.29 60.51 15.85
CA SER A 16 5.14 59.16 16.36
C SER A 16 5.24 58.21 15.17
N ILE A 17 6.40 57.58 14.98
CA ILE A 17 6.55 56.46 14.05
C ILE A 17 5.90 55.25 14.76
N LEU A 18 4.69 54.92 14.38
CA LEU A 18 4.12 53.57 14.59
C LEU A 18 4.94 52.61 13.73
N ALA A 19 5.97 52.00 14.32
CA ALA A 19 6.55 50.79 13.77
C ALA A 19 5.50 49.69 13.90
N LEU A 20 4.71 49.45 12.82
CA LEU A 20 4.04 48.19 12.67
C LEU A 20 5.12 47.11 12.63
N GLY A 21 5.32 46.45 13.75
CA GLY A 21 6.07 45.22 13.81
C GLY A 21 5.30 44.16 12.98
N ALA A 22 5.57 44.13 11.69
CA ALA A 22 5.33 42.94 10.92
C ALA A 22 6.29 41.91 11.51
N GLY A 23 5.82 41.16 12.51
CA GLY A 23 6.47 39.93 12.93
C GLY A 23 6.68 39.15 11.62
N ALA A 24 7.94 38.96 11.25
CA ALA A 24 8.28 37.99 10.22
C ALA A 24 7.65 36.67 10.68
N ALA A 25 6.49 36.33 10.14
CA ALA A 25 5.97 34.99 10.28
C ALA A 25 7.09 34.10 9.76
N SER A 26 7.69 33.31 10.64
CA SER A 26 8.64 32.28 10.23
C SER A 26 7.93 31.47 9.16
N ALA A 27 8.52 31.39 7.97
CA ALA A 27 7.97 30.54 6.93
C ALA A 27 7.82 29.13 7.52
N ALA A 28 6.60 28.61 7.53
CA ALA A 28 6.36 27.26 7.96
C ALA A 28 6.77 26.33 6.82
N GLU A 29 7.71 25.43 7.09
CA GLU A 29 8.10 24.39 6.15
C GLU A 29 7.36 23.11 6.53
N LEU A 30 6.69 22.47 5.57
CA LEU A 30 6.02 21.19 5.71
C LEU A 30 6.69 20.19 4.77
N LYS A 31 7.09 19.03 5.28
CA LYS A 31 7.76 18.00 4.50
C LYS A 31 6.89 16.75 4.39
N LEU A 32 6.68 16.28 3.17
CA LEU A 32 5.98 15.03 2.88
C LEU A 32 6.93 14.02 2.23
N MET A 33 7.17 12.90 2.87
CA MET A 33 7.84 11.75 2.26
C MET A 33 6.80 10.79 1.67
N PHE A 34 6.98 10.45 0.40
CA PHE A 34 6.07 9.58 -0.33
C PHE A 34 6.80 8.74 -1.37
N GLN A 35 6.16 7.69 -1.84
CA GLN A 35 6.51 7.01 -3.07
C GLN A 35 5.42 7.30 -4.10
N GLY A 36 5.79 7.60 -5.33
CA GLY A 36 4.79 7.94 -6.33
C GLY A 36 5.27 7.67 -7.75
N GLU A 37 4.32 7.21 -8.55
CA GLU A 37 4.46 7.14 -9.99
C GLU A 37 4.46 8.56 -10.61
N PRO A 38 4.89 8.74 -11.83
CA PRO A 38 4.97 10.08 -12.46
C PRO A 38 3.67 10.89 -12.38
N PHE A 39 2.50 10.26 -12.48
CA PHE A 39 1.20 10.94 -12.37
C PHE A 39 0.93 11.44 -10.94
N GLU A 40 1.30 10.65 -9.92
CA GLU A 40 1.15 11.01 -8.51
C GLU A 40 2.09 12.16 -8.14
N ILE A 41 3.33 12.12 -8.61
CA ILE A 41 4.31 13.19 -8.41
C ILE A 41 3.79 14.51 -8.99
N ALA A 42 3.29 14.49 -10.23
CA ALA A 42 2.74 15.69 -10.87
C ALA A 42 1.50 16.23 -10.14
N ALA A 43 0.61 15.35 -9.69
CA ALA A 43 -0.58 15.73 -8.94
C ALA A 43 -0.21 16.34 -7.57
N LEU A 44 0.72 15.73 -6.83
CA LEU A 44 1.19 16.24 -5.54
C LEU A 44 1.92 17.59 -5.67
N GLN A 45 2.70 17.79 -6.73
CA GLN A 45 3.32 19.09 -7.02
C GLN A 45 2.27 20.18 -7.22
N SER A 46 1.24 19.93 -8.04
CA SER A 46 0.14 20.86 -8.23
C SER A 46 -0.63 21.15 -6.94
N ILE A 47 -0.83 20.14 -6.08
CA ILE A 47 -1.48 20.31 -4.78
C ILE A 47 -0.63 21.17 -3.85
N ALA A 48 0.69 20.92 -3.78
CA ALA A 48 1.60 21.69 -2.95
C ALA A 48 1.57 23.18 -3.34
N GLU A 49 1.69 23.49 -4.64
CA GLU A 49 1.63 24.86 -5.15
C GLU A 49 0.29 25.57 -4.79
N ARG A 50 -0.83 24.87 -4.90
CA ARG A 50 -2.15 25.41 -4.55
C ARG A 50 -2.33 25.58 -3.04
N PHE A 51 -1.76 24.68 -2.26
CA PHE A 51 -1.79 24.80 -0.80
C PHE A 51 -0.96 26.00 -0.33
N GLU A 52 0.26 26.17 -0.87
CA GLU A 52 1.15 27.30 -0.59
C GLU A 52 0.47 28.64 -0.96
N ALA A 53 -0.20 28.70 -2.11
CA ALA A 53 -0.96 29.89 -2.53
C ALA A 53 -2.13 30.21 -1.58
N ALA A 54 -2.78 29.19 -1.01
CA ALA A 54 -3.86 29.35 -0.02
C ALA A 54 -3.35 29.63 1.40
N HIS A 55 -2.08 29.32 1.71
CA HIS A 55 -1.44 29.48 3.01
C HIS A 55 -0.15 30.31 2.89
N PRO A 56 -0.24 31.64 2.69
CA PRO A 56 0.93 32.49 2.50
C PRO A 56 1.95 32.37 3.64
N GLY A 57 3.20 32.12 3.31
CA GLY A 57 4.28 31.88 4.26
C GLY A 57 4.52 30.40 4.61
N THR A 58 3.79 29.49 3.97
CA THR A 58 4.02 28.05 4.04
C THR A 58 4.74 27.56 2.78
N THR A 59 5.68 26.62 2.92
CA THR A 59 6.30 25.87 1.82
C THR A 59 6.11 24.38 2.06
N VAL A 60 5.93 23.60 0.98
CA VAL A 60 5.74 22.16 1.03
C VAL A 60 6.88 21.48 0.26
N GLU A 61 7.76 20.80 0.98
CA GLU A 61 8.82 19.96 0.40
C GLU A 61 8.30 18.56 0.14
N LEU A 62 8.34 18.12 -1.12
CA LEU A 62 7.93 16.79 -1.55
C LEU A 62 9.16 15.89 -1.72
N ILE A 63 9.29 14.88 -0.85
CA ILE A 63 10.41 13.93 -0.83
C ILE A 63 9.97 12.62 -1.46
N ASN A 64 10.02 12.55 -2.81
CA ASN A 64 9.74 11.30 -3.50
C ASN A 64 10.87 10.29 -3.29
N THR A 65 10.49 9.06 -2.97
CA THR A 65 11.42 7.96 -2.74
C THR A 65 10.91 6.73 -3.50
N PRO A 66 11.75 6.09 -4.34
CA PRO A 66 11.35 4.88 -5.04
C PRO A 66 10.85 3.80 -4.07
N HIS A 67 9.83 3.05 -4.50
CA HIS A 67 9.19 2.00 -3.70
C HIS A 67 10.20 1.07 -3.00
N ASP A 68 11.18 0.53 -3.74
CA ASP A 68 12.14 -0.44 -3.22
C ASP A 68 13.12 0.16 -2.20
N ALA A 69 13.34 1.48 -2.23
CA ALA A 69 14.23 2.20 -1.31
C ALA A 69 13.49 2.85 -0.13
N TYR A 70 12.15 2.79 -0.12
CA TYR A 70 11.34 3.56 0.83
C TYR A 70 11.61 3.19 2.28
N ASN A 71 11.52 1.91 2.61
CA ASN A 71 11.69 1.42 4.00
C ASN A 71 13.12 1.62 4.51
N GLU A 72 14.15 1.46 3.64
CA GLU A 72 15.53 1.72 4.01
C GLU A 72 15.75 3.21 4.32
N LYS A 73 15.27 4.10 3.45
CA LYS A 73 15.37 5.55 3.66
C LYS A 73 14.60 6.01 4.89
N PHE A 74 13.38 5.48 5.09
CA PHE A 74 12.59 5.74 6.29
C PHE A 74 13.38 5.36 7.54
N GLY A 75 13.92 4.15 7.62
CA GLY A 75 14.72 3.68 8.76
C GLY A 75 15.95 4.55 9.03
N ALA A 76 16.66 4.99 7.98
CA ALA A 76 17.78 5.89 8.11
C ALA A 76 17.39 7.26 8.67
N MET A 77 16.27 7.83 8.22
CA MET A 77 15.76 9.11 8.73
C MET A 77 15.23 8.98 10.16
N ALA A 78 14.52 7.88 10.48
CA ALA A 78 14.03 7.59 11.82
C ALA A 78 15.17 7.47 12.84
N SER A 79 16.25 6.75 12.49
CA SER A 79 17.41 6.55 13.38
C SER A 79 18.16 7.85 13.73
N THR A 80 18.02 8.88 12.90
CA THR A 80 18.65 10.19 13.10
C THR A 80 17.70 11.27 13.62
N GLY A 81 16.41 10.92 13.86
CA GLY A 81 15.39 11.87 14.31
C GLY A 81 15.00 12.91 13.23
N ASN A 82 15.20 12.60 11.94
CA ASN A 82 14.96 13.52 10.83
C ASN A 82 13.77 13.08 9.96
N LEU A 83 12.74 12.45 10.56
CA LEU A 83 11.53 12.10 9.83
C LEU A 83 10.80 13.36 9.36
N PRO A 84 10.26 13.37 8.12
CA PRO A 84 9.37 14.41 7.63
C PRO A 84 8.09 14.56 8.46
N ASP A 85 7.37 15.68 8.28
CA ASP A 85 6.14 15.98 9.02
C ASP A 85 5.01 15.02 8.66
N ILE A 86 4.92 14.64 7.38
CA ILE A 86 3.94 13.70 6.86
C ILE A 86 4.68 12.53 6.22
N LEU A 87 4.24 11.33 6.55
CA LEU A 87 4.82 10.08 6.08
C LEU A 87 3.73 9.30 5.34
N GLN A 88 3.96 9.01 4.08
CA GLN A 88 3.21 7.95 3.42
C GLN A 88 3.82 6.61 3.87
N LEU A 89 3.02 5.62 4.15
CA LEU A 89 3.50 4.30 4.59
C LEU A 89 2.63 3.20 3.99
N ASP A 90 3.22 2.06 3.72
CA ASP A 90 2.44 0.85 3.43
C ASP A 90 1.74 0.41 4.72
N ALA A 91 0.44 0.24 4.66
CA ALA A 91 -0.44 0.06 5.82
C ALA A 91 0.01 -0.99 6.85
N PRO A 92 0.56 -2.15 6.51
CA PRO A 92 0.98 -3.15 7.50
C PRO A 92 2.14 -2.68 8.40
N PHE A 93 2.89 -1.65 7.97
CA PHE A 93 3.94 -1.06 8.80
C PHE A 93 3.40 -0.09 9.86
N LEU A 94 2.12 0.27 9.81
CA LEU A 94 1.51 1.21 10.76
C LEU A 94 1.77 0.82 12.21
N ALA A 95 1.55 -0.46 12.56
CA ALA A 95 1.71 -0.92 13.93
C ALA A 95 3.14 -0.76 14.45
N ASN A 96 4.14 -1.01 13.60
CA ASN A 96 5.56 -0.78 13.92
C ASN A 96 5.85 0.71 14.13
N TYR A 97 5.36 1.58 13.24
CA TYR A 97 5.63 3.02 13.30
C TYR A 97 4.96 3.69 14.50
N VAL A 98 3.75 3.25 14.86
CA VAL A 98 3.06 3.75 16.07
C VAL A 98 3.75 3.25 17.33
N TRP A 99 4.08 1.96 17.40
CA TRP A 99 4.80 1.36 18.54
C TRP A 99 6.16 2.02 18.77
N SER A 100 6.89 2.31 17.70
CA SER A 100 8.17 3.03 17.74
C SER A 100 8.04 4.52 18.10
N GLY A 101 6.82 5.03 18.22
CA GLY A 101 6.57 6.42 18.61
C GLY A 101 6.77 7.45 17.48
N TYR A 102 6.76 7.02 16.22
CA TYR A 102 6.95 7.93 15.07
C TYR A 102 5.67 8.66 14.66
N LEU A 103 4.51 8.10 14.92
CA LEU A 103 3.24 8.66 14.50
C LEU A 103 2.40 9.15 15.68
N GLN A 104 1.52 10.12 15.41
CA GLN A 104 0.49 10.58 16.32
C GLN A 104 -0.91 10.36 15.71
N PRO A 105 -1.98 10.29 16.56
CA PRO A 105 -3.33 10.18 16.05
C PRO A 105 -3.69 11.33 15.12
N VAL A 106 -4.36 11.02 14.00
CA VAL A 106 -4.82 12.03 13.03
C VAL A 106 -6.19 12.61 13.38
N THR A 107 -6.92 11.99 14.30
CA THR A 107 -8.23 12.47 14.78
C THR A 107 -8.11 13.87 15.39
N GLY A 108 -8.92 14.80 14.91
CA GLY A 108 -8.87 16.21 15.32
C GLY A 108 -7.78 17.05 14.62
N LEU A 109 -6.94 16.44 13.80
CA LEU A 109 -5.96 17.11 12.93
C LEU A 109 -6.45 17.18 11.48
N VAL A 110 -7.12 16.14 11.01
CA VAL A 110 -7.73 16.08 9.67
C VAL A 110 -9.24 16.29 9.74
N ASP A 111 -9.85 16.66 8.61
CA ASP A 111 -11.28 16.87 8.51
C ASP A 111 -12.06 15.61 8.92
N GLN A 112 -13.00 15.77 9.86
CA GLN A 112 -13.84 14.66 10.33
C GLN A 112 -14.64 14.03 9.18
N ALA A 113 -15.08 14.83 8.20
CA ALA A 113 -15.80 14.34 7.03
C ALA A 113 -14.99 13.35 6.18
N LEU A 114 -13.65 13.51 6.10
CA LEU A 114 -12.78 12.54 5.45
C LEU A 114 -12.71 11.23 6.22
N ILE A 115 -12.60 11.31 7.55
CA ILE A 115 -12.58 10.11 8.41
C ILE A 115 -13.89 9.34 8.26
N ASP A 116 -15.03 10.05 8.27
CA ASP A 116 -16.37 9.47 8.14
C ASP A 116 -16.59 8.86 6.73
N ASP A 117 -15.89 9.35 5.72
CA ASP A 117 -15.95 8.87 4.33
C ASP A 117 -15.05 7.66 4.06
N MET A 118 -14.09 7.33 4.94
CA MET A 118 -13.22 6.16 4.76
C MET A 118 -14.02 4.87 4.67
N THR A 119 -13.58 3.95 3.81
CA THR A 119 -14.10 2.58 3.78
C THR A 119 -13.73 1.85 5.07
N PRO A 120 -14.49 0.81 5.48
CA PRO A 120 -14.13 0.00 6.66
C PRO A 120 -12.71 -0.59 6.57
N SER A 121 -12.29 -0.98 5.38
CA SER A 121 -10.93 -1.47 5.11
C SER A 121 -9.88 -0.40 5.43
N ASN A 122 -10.05 0.82 4.91
CA ASN A 122 -9.11 1.91 5.11
C ASN A 122 -9.05 2.35 6.59
N VAL A 123 -10.20 2.39 7.29
CA VAL A 123 -10.25 2.62 8.75
C VAL A 123 -9.45 1.54 9.49
N SER A 124 -9.67 0.26 9.16
CA SER A 124 -8.95 -0.85 9.80
C SER A 124 -7.45 -0.75 9.63
N GLN A 125 -7.00 -0.40 8.42
CA GLN A 125 -5.59 -0.28 8.08
C GLN A 125 -4.90 0.93 8.73
N GLY A 126 -5.65 2.04 8.95
CA GLY A 126 -5.14 3.23 9.62
C GLY A 126 -5.23 3.19 11.15
N THR A 127 -5.84 2.13 11.72
CA THR A 127 -6.10 2.00 13.16
C THR A 127 -5.03 1.16 13.84
N TYR A 128 -4.46 1.69 14.92
CA TYR A 128 -3.54 0.93 15.77
C TYR A 128 -4.34 0.03 16.74
N PRO A 129 -4.20 -1.30 16.68
CA PRO A 129 -5.08 -2.21 17.40
C PRO A 129 -5.13 -2.04 18.93
N PRO A 130 -3.99 -1.76 19.63
CA PRO A 130 -3.99 -1.69 21.11
C PRO A 130 -4.83 -0.56 21.68
N ASP A 131 -4.75 0.65 21.15
CA ASP A 131 -5.49 1.82 21.66
C ASP A 131 -6.68 2.22 20.81
N LYS A 132 -6.84 1.57 19.63
CA LYS A 132 -7.88 1.84 18.63
C LYS A 132 -7.87 3.26 18.09
N GLY A 133 -6.75 3.97 18.23
CA GLY A 133 -6.52 5.28 17.64
C GLY A 133 -6.35 5.18 16.13
N LEU A 134 -6.87 6.17 15.40
CA LEU A 134 -6.62 6.33 13.97
C LEU A 134 -5.34 7.15 13.78
N TYR A 135 -4.30 6.55 13.21
CA TYR A 135 -2.97 7.15 13.05
C TYR A 135 -2.62 7.50 11.61
N ALA A 136 -3.39 6.98 10.66
CA ALA A 136 -3.20 7.29 9.25
C ALA A 136 -4.51 7.23 8.48
N ILE A 137 -4.55 7.94 7.34
CA ILE A 137 -5.67 7.96 6.40
C ILE A 137 -5.15 7.83 4.97
N GLY A 138 -5.97 7.31 4.06
CA GLY A 138 -5.60 7.14 2.66
C GLY A 138 -6.74 7.44 1.70
N LEU A 139 -6.39 7.85 0.48
CA LEU A 139 -7.33 8.04 -0.62
C LEU A 139 -7.76 6.70 -1.24
N THR A 140 -6.82 5.77 -1.29
CA THR A 140 -6.95 4.51 -2.02
C THR A 140 -6.86 3.31 -1.07
N ASP A 141 -7.28 2.17 -1.56
CA ASP A 141 -7.01 0.84 -1.06
C ASP A 141 -6.36 0.03 -2.19
N SER A 142 -6.19 -1.26 -2.05
CA SER A 142 -5.65 -2.09 -3.12
C SER A 142 -6.20 -3.52 -3.08
N THR A 143 -6.08 -4.21 -4.21
CA THR A 143 -6.45 -5.61 -4.36
C THR A 143 -5.64 -6.26 -5.46
N VAL A 144 -5.60 -7.59 -5.45
CA VAL A 144 -5.09 -8.42 -6.55
C VAL A 144 -6.27 -9.08 -7.25
N ALA A 145 -6.18 -9.22 -8.57
CA ALA A 145 -7.14 -9.97 -9.37
C ALA A 145 -6.41 -10.98 -10.26
N LEU A 146 -7.13 -11.97 -10.74
CA LEU A 146 -6.64 -12.85 -11.80
C LEU A 146 -7.05 -12.27 -13.15
N TYR A 147 -6.09 -11.87 -13.94
CA TYR A 147 -6.31 -11.39 -15.31
C TYR A 147 -6.05 -12.50 -16.32
N GLY A 148 -6.76 -12.49 -17.45
CA GLY A 148 -6.58 -13.48 -18.50
C GLY A 148 -6.82 -12.92 -19.90
N SER A 149 -6.31 -13.64 -20.92
CA SER A 149 -6.68 -13.42 -22.30
C SER A 149 -7.95 -14.21 -22.61
N ARG A 150 -9.06 -13.52 -22.92
CA ARG A 150 -10.33 -14.13 -23.31
C ARG A 150 -10.13 -15.11 -24.46
N LYS A 151 -9.40 -14.69 -25.50
CA LYS A 151 -9.15 -15.52 -26.69
C LYS A 151 -8.40 -16.80 -26.38
N GLN A 152 -7.39 -16.74 -25.50
CA GLN A 152 -6.63 -17.93 -25.13
C GLN A 152 -7.47 -18.88 -24.26
N LEU A 153 -8.25 -18.33 -23.31
CA LEU A 153 -9.14 -19.11 -22.46
C LEU A 153 -10.25 -19.80 -23.28
N GLU A 154 -10.92 -19.08 -24.16
CA GLU A 154 -11.97 -19.61 -25.03
C GLU A 154 -11.42 -20.67 -26.03
N ALA A 155 -10.26 -20.40 -26.65
CA ALA A 155 -9.60 -21.36 -27.54
C ALA A 155 -9.18 -22.66 -26.82
N ALA A 156 -8.80 -22.54 -25.55
CA ALA A 156 -8.47 -23.67 -24.68
C ALA A 156 -9.69 -24.31 -24.01
N GLN A 157 -10.91 -23.80 -24.27
CA GLN A 157 -12.17 -24.24 -23.67
C GLN A 157 -12.17 -24.14 -22.13
N ILE A 158 -11.49 -23.14 -21.58
CA ILE A 158 -11.42 -22.87 -20.15
C ILE A 158 -12.53 -21.92 -19.75
N ARG A 159 -13.28 -22.28 -18.71
CA ARG A 159 -14.36 -21.45 -18.13
C ARG A 159 -13.79 -20.12 -17.61
N ILE A 160 -14.50 -19.03 -17.83
CA ILE A 160 -14.18 -17.69 -17.32
C ILE A 160 -15.13 -17.38 -16.16
N PRO A 161 -14.67 -17.37 -14.89
CA PRO A 161 -15.49 -16.99 -13.75
C PRO A 161 -15.91 -15.53 -13.81
N THR A 162 -17.15 -15.24 -13.40
CA THR A 162 -17.74 -13.89 -13.47
C THR A 162 -18.18 -13.32 -12.12
N SER A 163 -18.01 -14.08 -11.04
CA SER A 163 -18.31 -13.63 -9.67
C SER A 163 -17.37 -14.31 -8.67
N VAL A 164 -17.26 -13.77 -7.47
CA VAL A 164 -16.45 -14.35 -6.38
C VAL A 164 -16.96 -15.75 -6.01
N ALA A 165 -18.28 -15.93 -5.98
CA ALA A 165 -18.89 -17.24 -5.67
C ALA A 165 -18.59 -18.31 -6.76
N ASP A 166 -18.33 -17.87 -8.00
CA ASP A 166 -18.00 -18.71 -9.15
C ASP A 166 -16.48 -18.86 -9.36
N ALA A 167 -15.65 -18.42 -8.41
CA ALA A 167 -14.20 -18.54 -8.49
C ALA A 167 -13.75 -19.97 -8.76
N TRP A 168 -12.69 -20.13 -9.56
CA TRP A 168 -12.09 -21.46 -9.78
C TRP A 168 -11.72 -22.11 -8.45
N THR A 169 -11.88 -23.44 -8.39
CA THR A 169 -11.24 -24.25 -7.35
C THR A 169 -9.74 -24.39 -7.66
N ARG A 170 -8.98 -24.92 -6.72
CA ARG A 170 -7.57 -25.28 -6.91
C ARG A 170 -7.40 -26.20 -8.15
N GLU A 171 -8.22 -27.24 -8.25
CA GLU A 171 -8.16 -28.23 -9.33
C GLU A 171 -8.47 -27.58 -10.69
N GLU A 172 -9.48 -26.71 -10.76
CA GLU A 172 -9.79 -25.96 -11.97
C GLU A 172 -8.66 -25.02 -12.39
N PHE A 173 -8.05 -24.31 -11.42
CA PHE A 173 -6.94 -23.43 -11.67
C PHE A 173 -5.71 -24.19 -12.20
N GLU A 174 -5.29 -25.26 -11.53
CA GLU A 174 -4.17 -26.09 -11.96
C GLU A 174 -4.44 -26.77 -13.31
N ALA A 175 -5.68 -27.22 -13.56
CA ALA A 175 -6.09 -27.75 -14.86
C ALA A 175 -6.01 -26.68 -15.96
N ALA A 176 -6.39 -25.44 -15.65
CA ALA A 176 -6.28 -24.30 -16.57
C ALA A 176 -4.80 -24.02 -16.91
N LEU A 177 -3.92 -23.96 -15.91
CA LEU A 177 -2.47 -23.77 -16.14
C LEU A 177 -1.89 -24.87 -17.05
N LYS A 178 -2.20 -26.12 -16.76
CA LYS A 178 -1.77 -27.26 -17.56
C LYS A 178 -2.30 -27.20 -19.01
N THR A 179 -3.57 -26.85 -19.18
CA THR A 179 -4.20 -26.75 -20.49
C THR A 179 -3.60 -25.60 -21.30
N LEU A 180 -3.40 -24.42 -20.69
CA LEU A 180 -2.75 -23.29 -21.34
C LEU A 180 -1.31 -23.62 -21.78
N LYS A 181 -0.56 -24.34 -20.93
CA LYS A 181 0.78 -24.81 -21.29
C LYS A 181 0.74 -25.74 -22.51
N ALA A 182 -0.17 -26.70 -22.53
CA ALA A 182 -0.34 -27.63 -23.64
C ALA A 182 -0.84 -26.93 -24.93
N SER A 183 -1.58 -25.84 -24.81
CA SER A 183 -2.06 -25.02 -25.94
C SER A 183 -1.01 -24.05 -26.48
N GLY A 184 0.22 -24.06 -25.97
CA GLY A 184 1.35 -23.30 -26.49
C GLY A 184 1.67 -22.00 -25.77
N ALA A 185 1.04 -21.69 -24.64
CA ALA A 185 1.47 -20.57 -23.81
C ALA A 185 2.90 -20.83 -23.34
N LYS A 186 3.79 -19.85 -23.53
CA LYS A 186 5.18 -19.97 -23.05
C LYS A 186 5.18 -20.17 -21.54
N TRP A 187 4.41 -19.34 -20.85
CA TRP A 187 4.08 -19.47 -19.44
C TRP A 187 2.57 -19.36 -19.22
N PRO A 188 1.94 -20.32 -18.54
CA PRO A 188 0.55 -20.22 -18.15
C PRO A 188 0.20 -18.96 -17.34
N ILE A 189 1.07 -18.58 -16.40
CA ILE A 189 0.77 -17.47 -15.48
C ILE A 189 2.01 -16.59 -15.17
N ASP A 190 1.78 -15.29 -15.09
CA ASP A 190 2.69 -14.31 -14.51
C ASP A 190 2.28 -14.04 -13.05
N LEU A 191 3.15 -14.40 -12.10
CA LEU A 191 3.04 -14.08 -10.68
C LEU A 191 3.81 -12.79 -10.32
N PHE A 192 4.28 -12.05 -11.31
CA PHE A 192 5.09 -10.84 -11.15
C PHE A 192 6.36 -11.05 -10.29
N ARG A 193 6.97 -12.23 -10.38
CA ARG A 193 8.25 -12.50 -9.72
C ARG A 193 9.37 -11.55 -10.17
N GLY A 194 9.22 -10.92 -11.32
CA GLY A 194 10.13 -9.89 -11.83
C GLY A 194 10.24 -8.63 -10.98
N TYR A 195 9.33 -8.39 -10.02
CA TYR A 195 9.46 -7.31 -9.04
C TYR A 195 10.62 -7.52 -8.06
N GLY A 196 11.20 -8.73 -7.98
CA GLY A 196 12.38 -9.01 -7.16
C GLY A 196 12.14 -10.01 -6.03
N THR A 197 13.22 -10.25 -5.26
CA THR A 197 13.23 -11.21 -4.14
C THR A 197 13.08 -10.57 -2.75
N LYS A 198 13.25 -9.24 -2.67
CA LYS A 198 13.11 -8.45 -1.44
C LYS A 198 12.09 -7.35 -1.67
N THR A 199 10.86 -7.75 -1.96
CA THR A 199 9.78 -6.84 -2.29
C THR A 199 8.53 -7.23 -1.51
N GLU A 200 7.80 -6.24 -1.06
CA GLU A 200 6.53 -6.44 -0.34
C GLU A 200 5.50 -7.18 -1.19
N TRP A 201 5.66 -7.19 -2.50
CA TRP A 201 4.85 -7.99 -3.42
C TRP A 201 4.73 -9.46 -3.01
N ILE A 202 5.83 -10.08 -2.53
CA ILE A 202 5.84 -11.50 -2.14
C ILE A 202 4.84 -11.74 -1.00
N THR A 203 4.88 -10.91 0.04
CA THR A 203 3.95 -11.04 1.16
C THR A 203 2.54 -10.63 0.73
N TYR A 204 2.39 -9.47 0.10
CA TYR A 204 1.11 -8.94 -0.34
C TYR A 204 0.35 -9.88 -1.27
N ALA A 205 1.02 -10.45 -2.28
CA ALA A 205 0.37 -11.23 -3.32
C ALA A 205 0.23 -12.72 -2.97
N TYR A 206 1.11 -13.28 -2.14
CA TYR A 206 1.13 -14.73 -1.91
C TYR A 206 0.56 -15.14 -0.55
N GLU A 207 0.56 -14.27 0.48
CA GLU A 207 -0.16 -14.54 1.73
C GLU A 207 -1.63 -14.94 1.48
N PRO A 208 -2.39 -14.29 0.57
CA PRO A 208 -3.76 -14.69 0.28
C PRO A 208 -3.92 -16.13 -0.20
N ILE A 209 -2.93 -16.69 -0.90
CA ILE A 209 -2.95 -18.10 -1.32
C ILE A 209 -2.86 -19.00 -0.08
N LEU A 210 -1.95 -18.68 0.85
CA LEU A 210 -1.81 -19.38 2.13
C LEU A 210 -3.10 -19.26 2.95
N LYS A 211 -3.64 -18.05 3.06
CA LYS A 211 -4.91 -17.78 3.79
C LYS A 211 -6.09 -18.55 3.22
N SER A 212 -6.18 -18.68 1.90
CA SER A 212 -7.20 -19.48 1.24
C SER A 212 -7.10 -20.97 1.64
N MET A 213 -5.89 -21.46 1.90
CA MET A 213 -5.63 -22.85 2.35
C MET A 213 -5.72 -23.04 3.87
N GLY A 214 -6.13 -22.00 4.62
CA GLY A 214 -6.30 -22.07 6.08
C GLY A 214 -5.01 -21.85 6.88
N CYS A 215 -4.02 -21.21 6.30
CA CYS A 215 -2.74 -20.87 6.92
C CYS A 215 -2.59 -19.34 7.10
N ASP A 216 -1.67 -18.92 7.96
CA ASP A 216 -1.32 -17.51 8.17
C ASP A 216 0.19 -17.39 8.42
N LEU A 217 0.72 -16.17 8.34
CA LEU A 217 2.10 -15.86 8.68
C LEU A 217 2.35 -15.92 10.19
N ILE A 218 1.32 -15.63 10.98
CA ILE A 218 1.34 -15.58 12.43
C ILE A 218 -0.06 -15.83 12.98
N ASP A 219 -0.21 -16.49 14.09
CA ASP A 219 -1.49 -16.56 14.81
C ASP A 219 -1.86 -15.17 15.36
N ARG A 220 -2.99 -14.65 14.91
CA ARG A 220 -3.41 -13.27 15.23
C ARG A 220 -4.02 -13.11 16.63
N THR A 221 -4.07 -14.18 17.40
CA THR A 221 -4.54 -14.19 18.79
C THR A 221 -3.38 -14.28 19.77
N THR A 222 -2.44 -15.18 19.48
CA THR A 222 -1.28 -15.44 20.35
C THR A 222 -0.01 -14.70 19.91
N TRP A 223 -0.01 -14.18 18.69
CA TRP A 223 1.14 -13.56 18.03
C TRP A 223 2.35 -14.51 17.97
N LYS A 224 2.09 -15.78 17.69
CA LYS A 224 3.10 -16.81 17.45
C LYS A 224 3.12 -17.26 16.01
N SER A 225 4.31 -17.35 15.43
CA SER A 225 4.51 -17.85 14.08
C SER A 225 4.78 -19.35 14.04
N GLU A 226 5.54 -19.88 15.01
CA GLU A 226 5.71 -21.34 15.18
C GLU A 226 4.37 -22.02 15.42
N GLY A 227 4.13 -23.14 14.72
CA GLY A 227 2.85 -23.83 14.69
C GLY A 227 1.81 -23.22 13.77
N THR A 228 2.06 -22.02 13.24
CA THR A 228 1.20 -21.31 12.28
C THR A 228 1.81 -21.30 10.89
N LEU A 229 2.93 -20.61 10.70
CA LEU A 229 3.60 -20.51 9.40
C LEU A 229 4.24 -21.81 8.95
N ASP A 230 4.71 -22.63 9.87
CA ASP A 230 5.25 -23.97 9.62
C ASP A 230 4.23 -25.10 9.76
N SER A 231 2.92 -24.75 9.82
CA SER A 231 1.84 -25.72 9.80
C SER A 231 1.78 -26.49 8.49
N GLN A 232 1.16 -27.69 8.52
CA GLN A 232 1.03 -28.51 7.31
C GLN A 232 0.28 -27.77 6.20
N ALA A 233 -0.71 -26.94 6.52
CA ALA A 233 -1.45 -26.14 5.54
C ALA A 233 -0.53 -25.13 4.80
N CYS A 234 0.38 -24.48 5.52
CA CYS A 234 1.36 -23.56 4.91
C CYS A 234 2.39 -24.31 4.06
N ILE A 235 2.89 -25.44 4.56
CA ILE A 235 3.83 -26.32 3.82
C ILE A 235 3.20 -26.81 2.51
N ASP A 236 1.92 -27.21 2.56
CA ASP A 236 1.18 -27.66 1.38
C ASP A 236 0.97 -26.51 0.36
N ALA A 237 0.66 -25.30 0.84
CA ALA A 237 0.52 -24.13 0.00
C ALA A 237 1.83 -23.73 -0.70
N ALA A 238 2.93 -23.68 0.05
CA ALA A 238 4.24 -23.37 -0.49
C ALA A 238 4.73 -24.46 -1.46
N THR A 239 4.50 -25.73 -1.15
CA THR A 239 4.82 -26.88 -2.03
C THR A 239 4.02 -26.82 -3.33
N MET A 240 2.74 -26.44 -3.27
CA MET A 240 1.90 -26.23 -4.45
C MET A 240 2.49 -25.13 -5.34
N MET A 241 2.82 -23.98 -4.79
CA MET A 241 3.41 -22.87 -5.54
C MET A 241 4.80 -23.23 -6.10
N GLN A 242 5.63 -23.94 -5.34
CA GLN A 242 6.90 -24.47 -5.82
C GLN A 242 6.71 -25.42 -7.01
N THR A 243 5.66 -26.26 -6.97
CA THR A 243 5.32 -27.17 -8.07
C THR A 243 5.00 -26.41 -9.34
N TRP A 244 4.23 -25.32 -9.28
CA TRP A 244 3.95 -24.49 -10.45
C TRP A 244 5.23 -23.94 -11.10
N VAL A 245 6.21 -23.57 -10.28
CA VAL A 245 7.53 -23.12 -10.78
C VAL A 245 8.30 -24.27 -11.42
N LYS A 246 8.35 -25.44 -10.76
CA LYS A 246 9.05 -26.64 -11.27
C LYS A 246 8.46 -27.16 -12.59
N GLU A 247 7.15 -27.08 -12.75
CA GLU A 247 6.44 -27.44 -13.98
C GLU A 247 6.62 -26.42 -15.13
N GLY A 248 7.30 -25.29 -14.85
CA GLY A 248 7.51 -24.22 -15.83
C GLY A 248 6.22 -23.49 -16.21
N TRP A 249 5.25 -23.45 -15.30
CA TRP A 249 3.99 -22.73 -15.51
C TRP A 249 4.11 -21.24 -15.20
N VAL A 250 5.04 -20.87 -14.34
CA VAL A 250 5.21 -19.49 -13.85
C VAL A 250 6.29 -18.77 -14.65
N VAL A 251 6.08 -17.50 -14.94
CA VAL A 251 7.09 -16.60 -15.49
C VAL A 251 8.30 -16.58 -14.56
N PRO A 252 9.52 -16.93 -15.03
CA PRO A 252 10.71 -16.88 -14.18
C PRO A 252 11.09 -15.43 -13.88
N GLN A 253 11.67 -15.19 -12.72
CA GLN A 253 12.13 -13.87 -12.30
C GLN A 253 13.02 -13.17 -13.33
N SER A 254 13.92 -13.93 -13.97
CA SER A 254 14.84 -13.42 -14.99
C SER A 254 14.18 -12.90 -16.26
N ALA A 255 12.89 -13.18 -16.48
CA ALA A 255 12.15 -12.67 -17.64
C ALA A 255 11.69 -11.22 -17.44
N GLY A 256 11.83 -10.66 -16.22
CA GLY A 256 11.32 -9.34 -15.87
C GLY A 256 9.83 -9.31 -15.60
N THR A 257 9.28 -8.10 -15.49
CA THR A 257 7.87 -7.86 -15.20
C THR A 257 7.02 -7.83 -16.49
N ASN A 258 5.69 -7.87 -16.29
CA ASN A 258 4.70 -7.53 -17.31
C ASN A 258 4.62 -8.49 -18.51
N GLN A 259 4.99 -9.77 -18.33
CA GLN A 259 4.98 -10.75 -19.40
C GLN A 259 3.56 -11.09 -19.90
N PHE A 260 2.54 -10.75 -19.13
CA PHE A 260 1.14 -10.96 -19.48
C PHE A 260 0.67 -10.04 -20.62
N TYR A 261 1.08 -8.77 -20.62
CA TYR A 261 0.69 -7.80 -21.64
C TYR A 261 1.85 -7.27 -22.50
N ALA A 262 3.06 -7.82 -22.31
CA ALA A 262 4.20 -7.56 -23.18
C ALA A 262 3.92 -7.98 -24.63
N GLU A 263 4.71 -7.50 -25.56
CA GLU A 263 4.64 -7.88 -26.97
C GLU A 263 4.74 -9.42 -27.12
N GLY A 264 3.83 -10.01 -27.90
CA GLY A 264 3.71 -11.45 -28.06
C GLY A 264 3.00 -12.17 -26.93
N ARG A 265 2.66 -11.49 -25.82
CA ARG A 265 1.91 -12.03 -24.69
C ARG A 265 2.37 -13.43 -24.26
N PRO A 266 3.59 -13.55 -23.76
CA PRO A 266 4.17 -14.84 -23.41
C PRO A 266 3.51 -15.53 -22.22
N ALA A 267 2.79 -14.76 -21.36
CA ALA A 267 1.94 -15.30 -20.29
C ALA A 267 0.46 -15.22 -20.66
N ALA A 268 -0.31 -16.26 -20.34
CA ALA A 268 -1.75 -16.33 -20.64
C ALA A 268 -2.64 -15.76 -19.52
N LEU A 269 -2.19 -15.89 -18.27
CA LEU A 269 -2.82 -15.37 -17.07
C LEU A 269 -1.84 -14.45 -16.32
N ALA A 270 -2.38 -13.60 -15.47
CA ALA A 270 -1.61 -12.79 -14.52
C ALA A 270 -2.29 -12.74 -13.16
N TRP A 271 -1.53 -12.99 -12.10
CA TRP A 271 -1.89 -12.74 -10.71
C TRP A 271 -1.40 -11.35 -10.37
N GLY A 272 -2.18 -10.30 -10.64
CA GLY A 272 -1.69 -8.93 -10.66
C GLY A 272 -2.50 -7.97 -9.80
N GLY A 273 -1.86 -6.93 -9.29
CA GLY A 273 -2.53 -5.84 -8.60
C GLY A 273 -3.48 -5.05 -9.52
N HIS A 274 -4.42 -4.31 -8.92
CA HIS A 274 -5.36 -3.49 -9.68
C HIS A 274 -4.66 -2.49 -10.63
N TRP A 275 -3.47 -2.02 -10.27
CA TRP A 275 -2.65 -1.09 -11.08
C TRP A 275 -2.19 -1.65 -12.42
N VAL A 276 -2.16 -2.96 -12.57
CA VAL A 276 -1.83 -3.64 -13.85
C VAL A 276 -2.94 -3.44 -14.88
N TYR A 277 -4.18 -3.18 -14.44
CA TYR A 277 -5.35 -3.18 -15.32
C TYR A 277 -5.26 -2.14 -16.45
N ALA A 278 -4.86 -0.90 -16.16
CA ALA A 278 -4.85 0.18 -17.16
C ALA A 278 -3.91 -0.15 -18.34
N GLU A 279 -2.67 -0.58 -18.05
CA GLU A 279 -1.69 -0.94 -19.07
C GLU A 279 -2.09 -2.22 -19.82
N ALA A 280 -2.59 -3.23 -19.09
CA ALA A 280 -3.10 -4.45 -19.70
C ALA A 280 -4.30 -4.17 -20.63
N LYS A 281 -5.22 -3.27 -20.22
CA LYS A 281 -6.36 -2.86 -21.05
C LYS A 281 -5.91 -2.10 -22.30
N ALA A 282 -4.93 -1.23 -22.18
CA ALA A 282 -4.36 -0.52 -23.32
C ALA A 282 -3.70 -1.47 -24.34
N ALA A 283 -3.01 -2.51 -23.86
CA ALA A 283 -2.31 -3.48 -24.71
C ALA A 283 -3.24 -4.55 -25.29
N MET A 284 -4.29 -4.95 -24.58
CA MET A 284 -5.12 -6.13 -24.91
C MET A 284 -6.53 -5.76 -25.37
N GLY A 285 -7.02 -4.56 -25.08
CA GLY A 285 -8.38 -4.15 -25.45
C GLY A 285 -9.44 -5.05 -24.82
N ASP A 286 -10.39 -5.54 -25.64
CA ASP A 286 -11.49 -6.41 -25.21
C ASP A 286 -11.08 -7.88 -24.99
N ASP A 287 -9.83 -8.22 -25.28
CA ASP A 287 -9.27 -9.51 -24.95
C ASP A 287 -8.93 -9.67 -23.45
N LEU A 288 -8.74 -8.55 -22.75
CA LEU A 288 -8.53 -8.58 -21.31
C LEU A 288 -9.81 -8.97 -20.57
N VAL A 289 -9.69 -9.95 -19.67
CA VAL A 289 -10.73 -10.28 -18.67
C VAL A 289 -10.13 -10.24 -17.27
N ALA A 290 -10.89 -9.67 -16.33
CA ALA A 290 -10.62 -9.77 -14.91
C ALA A 290 -11.51 -10.88 -14.31
N MET A 291 -10.91 -11.73 -13.50
CA MET A 291 -11.54 -12.88 -12.85
C MET A 291 -11.27 -12.83 -11.35
N PRO A 292 -12.13 -13.46 -10.52
CA PRO A 292 -11.84 -13.61 -9.10
C PRO A 292 -10.62 -14.50 -8.89
N LEU A 293 -9.90 -14.25 -7.79
CA LEU A 293 -8.83 -15.14 -7.37
C LEU A 293 -9.39 -16.54 -7.08
N PRO A 294 -8.66 -17.61 -7.45
CA PRO A 294 -9.08 -18.98 -7.16
C PRO A 294 -9.23 -19.22 -5.65
N ARG A 295 -10.09 -20.14 -5.30
CA ARG A 295 -10.17 -20.69 -3.95
C ARG A 295 -9.29 -21.94 -3.87
N PHE A 296 -8.22 -21.86 -3.09
CA PHE A 296 -7.31 -22.98 -2.88
C PHE A 296 -7.75 -23.85 -1.70
N GLY A 297 -8.70 -23.39 -0.89
CA GLY A 297 -9.40 -24.08 0.18
C GLY A 297 -10.90 -23.76 0.13
N GLU A 298 -11.48 -23.43 1.27
CA GLU A 298 -12.92 -23.21 1.38
C GLU A 298 -13.40 -21.96 0.62
N LYS A 299 -12.60 -20.90 0.59
CA LYS A 299 -12.95 -19.59 0.00
C LYS A 299 -11.81 -18.95 -0.77
N SER A 300 -12.16 -18.13 -1.74
CA SER A 300 -11.23 -17.17 -2.34
C SER A 300 -10.81 -16.13 -1.29
N THR A 301 -9.55 -15.76 -1.31
CA THR A 301 -8.99 -14.74 -0.42
C THR A 301 -8.20 -13.74 -1.25
N SER A 302 -8.44 -12.46 -1.03
CA SER A 302 -7.73 -11.36 -1.69
C SER A 302 -6.90 -10.60 -0.66
N PRO A 303 -5.76 -10.03 -1.01
CA PRO A 303 -5.12 -9.06 -0.15
C PRO A 303 -5.92 -7.76 -0.15
N ASN A 304 -5.76 -7.00 0.90
CA ASN A 304 -5.90 -5.56 0.88
C ASN A 304 -4.62 -4.92 1.42
N GLY A 305 -4.48 -3.65 1.19
CA GLY A 305 -3.32 -2.91 1.63
C GLY A 305 -3.15 -1.70 0.72
N THR A 306 -2.70 -0.61 1.29
CA THR A 306 -2.53 0.60 0.52
C THR A 306 -1.43 1.44 1.14
N TRP A 307 -1.08 2.49 0.43
CA TRP A 307 -0.25 3.55 0.95
C TRP A 307 -1.14 4.61 1.62
N ILE A 308 -0.96 4.75 2.94
CA ILE A 308 -1.71 5.68 3.79
C ILE A 308 -0.78 6.75 4.36
N PHE A 309 -1.35 7.87 4.79
CA PHE A 309 -0.59 9.03 5.27
C PHE A 309 -0.76 9.20 6.76
N GLY A 310 0.34 9.20 7.49
CA GLY A 310 0.40 9.49 8.92
C GLY A 310 1.14 10.80 9.19
N ILE A 311 0.91 11.37 10.37
CA ILE A 311 1.57 12.59 10.82
C ILE A 311 2.65 12.22 11.83
N ASN A 312 3.88 12.69 11.57
CA ASN A 312 5.00 12.50 12.48
C ASN A 312 4.68 13.14 13.85
N LYS A 313 4.93 12.40 14.92
CA LYS A 313 4.69 12.87 16.29
C LYS A 313 5.54 14.08 16.65
N GLU A 314 6.74 14.18 16.08
CA GLU A 314 7.72 15.24 16.36
C GLU A 314 7.57 16.45 15.41
N THR A 315 6.54 16.49 14.56
CA THR A 315 6.30 17.67 13.69
C THR A 315 6.04 18.92 14.52
N ALA A 316 6.61 20.04 14.09
CA ALA A 316 6.44 21.32 14.78
C ALA A 316 5.02 21.89 14.66
N ASP A 317 4.31 21.58 13.58
CA ASP A 317 2.94 22.02 13.33
C ASP A 317 2.02 20.89 12.86
N PRO A 318 1.52 20.06 13.79
CA PRO A 318 0.63 18.96 13.45
C PRO A 318 -0.71 19.42 12.85
N LYS A 319 -1.16 20.66 13.16
CA LYS A 319 -2.37 21.20 12.56
C LYS A 319 -2.18 21.53 11.09
N LEU A 320 -1.07 22.17 10.74
CA LEU A 320 -0.74 22.46 9.35
C LEU A 320 -0.59 21.17 8.53
N ALA A 321 0.05 20.14 9.10
CA ALA A 321 0.16 18.82 8.49
C ALA A 321 -1.22 18.19 8.23
N GLY A 322 -2.13 18.25 9.21
CA GLY A 322 -3.50 17.78 9.07
C GLY A 322 -4.32 18.57 8.04
N GLN A 323 -4.13 19.88 7.97
CA GLN A 323 -4.76 20.74 6.96
C GLN A 323 -4.28 20.39 5.55
N PHE A 324 -2.97 20.15 5.38
CA PHE A 324 -2.42 19.71 4.09
C PHE A 324 -2.99 18.36 3.66
N LEU A 325 -3.04 17.37 4.57
CA LEU A 325 -3.66 16.07 4.29
C LEU A 325 -5.14 16.21 3.89
N SER A 326 -5.90 17.04 4.63
CA SER A 326 -7.31 17.29 4.31
C SER A 326 -7.46 17.96 2.94
N PHE A 327 -6.63 18.94 2.63
CA PHE A 327 -6.61 19.62 1.34
C PHE A 327 -6.31 18.65 0.20
N MET A 328 -5.25 17.83 0.36
CA MET A 328 -4.81 16.84 -0.62
C MET A 328 -5.89 15.77 -0.88
N LEU A 329 -6.41 15.15 0.17
CA LEU A 329 -7.36 14.04 0.03
C LEU A 329 -8.75 14.48 -0.44
N ASN A 330 -9.12 15.75 -0.27
CA ASN A 330 -10.36 16.34 -0.81
C ASN A 330 -10.20 16.83 -2.26
N ASP A 331 -9.00 16.88 -2.80
CA ASP A 331 -8.74 17.45 -4.11
C ASP A 331 -9.32 16.60 -5.24
N ALA A 332 -10.17 17.21 -6.07
CA ALA A 332 -10.88 16.50 -7.14
C ALA A 332 -9.95 16.06 -8.28
N GLU A 333 -8.91 16.84 -8.58
CA GLU A 333 -7.96 16.51 -9.64
C GLU A 333 -7.04 15.36 -9.19
N TYR A 334 -6.67 15.32 -7.91
CA TYR A 334 -5.92 14.23 -7.34
C TYR A 334 -6.70 12.91 -7.38
N ARG A 335 -7.99 12.95 -6.97
CA ARG A 335 -8.88 11.78 -7.05
C ARG A 335 -9.05 11.31 -8.49
N LYS A 336 -9.22 12.23 -9.44
CA LYS A 336 -9.35 11.93 -10.86
C LYS A 336 -8.07 11.31 -11.42
N ALA A 337 -6.88 11.80 -11.05
CA ALA A 337 -5.61 11.22 -11.47
C ALA A 337 -5.48 9.75 -11.03
N TYR A 338 -5.88 9.44 -9.81
CA TYR A 338 -5.92 8.05 -9.34
C TYR A 338 -6.96 7.21 -10.10
N GLU A 339 -8.15 7.75 -10.38
CA GLU A 339 -9.18 7.03 -11.15
C GLU A 339 -8.70 6.67 -12.56
N GLU A 340 -8.06 7.60 -13.25
CA GLU A 340 -7.52 7.38 -14.61
C GLU A 340 -6.43 6.29 -14.64
N HIS A 341 -5.74 6.07 -13.51
CA HIS A 341 -4.73 5.04 -13.33
C HIS A 341 -5.26 3.84 -12.53
N THR A 342 -6.60 3.67 -12.46
CA THR A 342 -7.26 2.57 -11.75
C THR A 342 -6.92 2.50 -10.25
N GLY A 343 -6.70 3.64 -9.60
CA GLY A 343 -6.55 3.74 -8.15
C GLY A 343 -7.79 3.15 -7.46
N PHE A 344 -7.57 2.16 -6.60
CA PHE A 344 -8.66 1.47 -5.92
C PHE A 344 -9.22 2.33 -4.78
N PRO A 345 -10.56 2.58 -4.72
CA PRO A 345 -11.08 3.59 -3.79
C PRO A 345 -10.99 3.19 -2.31
N GLY A 346 -10.36 4.04 -1.51
CA GLY A 346 -10.32 3.94 -0.05
C GLY A 346 -11.36 4.83 0.65
N LEU A 347 -12.08 5.68 -0.12
CA LEU A 347 -13.18 6.52 0.34
C LEU A 347 -14.49 6.09 -0.31
N LYS A 348 -15.58 6.09 0.47
CA LYS A 348 -16.93 5.72 -0.02
C LYS A 348 -17.42 6.64 -1.14
N SER A 349 -17.18 7.95 -1.00
CA SER A 349 -17.54 8.93 -2.02
C SER A 349 -16.77 8.72 -3.33
N PHE A 350 -15.51 8.35 -3.25
CA PHE A 350 -14.69 8.02 -4.42
C PHE A 350 -15.23 6.76 -5.11
N ALA A 351 -15.49 5.69 -4.35
CA ALA A 351 -16.08 4.47 -4.91
C ALA A 351 -17.44 4.73 -5.59
N ALA A 352 -18.31 5.53 -4.97
CA ALA A 352 -19.63 5.84 -5.50
C ALA A 352 -19.59 6.70 -6.78
N ALA A 353 -18.58 7.53 -6.93
CA ALA A 353 -18.43 8.41 -8.10
C ALA A 353 -17.74 7.72 -9.29
N SER A 354 -16.99 6.64 -9.06
CA SER A 354 -16.16 6.02 -10.10
C SER A 354 -16.94 5.08 -11.01
N PRO A 355 -17.03 5.32 -12.33
CA PRO A 355 -17.60 4.38 -13.26
C PRO A 355 -16.76 3.11 -13.42
N VAL A 356 -15.48 3.14 -13.06
CA VAL A 356 -14.56 2.00 -13.12
C VAL A 356 -14.98 0.91 -12.14
N TYR A 357 -15.42 1.29 -10.94
CA TYR A 357 -15.78 0.39 -9.84
C TYR A 357 -17.29 0.22 -9.65
N ALA A 358 -18.12 0.93 -10.43
CA ALA A 358 -19.56 0.73 -10.44
C ALA A 358 -19.94 -0.71 -10.79
N ALA A 359 -21.16 -1.16 -10.43
CA ALA A 359 -21.63 -2.54 -10.60
C ALA A 359 -21.43 -3.13 -12.01
N ASN A 360 -21.45 -2.30 -13.05
CA ASN A 360 -21.19 -2.69 -14.44
C ASN A 360 -19.82 -2.19 -14.95
N GLY A 361 -19.00 -1.66 -14.07
CA GLY A 361 -17.67 -1.15 -14.40
C GLY A 361 -16.66 -2.27 -14.65
N PRO A 362 -15.57 -1.95 -15.34
CA PRO A 362 -14.57 -2.96 -15.72
C PRO A 362 -13.85 -3.59 -14.53
N MET A 363 -13.81 -2.94 -13.38
CA MET A 363 -13.18 -3.41 -12.14
C MET A 363 -14.21 -3.78 -11.04
N ALA A 364 -15.49 -3.85 -11.37
CA ALA A 364 -16.55 -4.20 -10.42
C ALA A 364 -16.29 -5.51 -9.68
N LEU A 365 -15.78 -6.53 -10.39
CA LEU A 365 -15.46 -7.83 -9.81
C LEU A 365 -14.29 -7.76 -8.82
N ALA A 366 -13.24 -7.03 -9.15
CA ALA A 366 -12.11 -6.82 -8.23
C ALA A 366 -12.55 -6.06 -6.98
N PHE A 367 -13.46 -5.08 -7.15
CA PHE A 367 -14.03 -4.33 -6.03
C PHE A 367 -14.91 -5.20 -5.11
N ALA A 368 -15.78 -6.02 -5.70
CA ALA A 368 -16.60 -6.99 -4.96
C ALA A 368 -15.71 -7.97 -4.18
N GLN A 369 -14.67 -8.51 -4.82
CA GLN A 369 -13.72 -9.43 -4.20
C GLN A 369 -13.00 -8.80 -3.01
N ALA A 370 -12.48 -7.57 -3.15
CA ALA A 370 -11.83 -6.86 -2.07
C ALA A 370 -12.79 -6.57 -0.90
N THR A 371 -14.08 -6.33 -1.20
CA THR A 371 -15.09 -6.10 -0.16
C THR A 371 -15.48 -7.40 0.57
N GLU A 372 -15.55 -8.52 -0.15
CA GLU A 372 -16.09 -9.79 0.36
C GLU A 372 -15.01 -10.70 0.97
N SER A 373 -13.76 -10.64 0.48
CA SER A 373 -12.73 -11.64 0.77
C SER A 373 -11.35 -11.09 1.11
N ALA A 374 -11.22 -9.77 1.25
CA ALA A 374 -9.93 -9.18 1.60
C ALA A 374 -9.50 -9.51 3.03
N VAL A 375 -8.22 -9.78 3.16
CA VAL A 375 -7.56 -10.03 4.46
C VAL A 375 -6.34 -9.11 4.55
N PRO A 376 -6.27 -8.28 5.61
CA PRO A 376 -5.09 -7.46 5.85
C PRO A 376 -3.91 -8.33 6.27
N ARG A 377 -2.72 -7.89 5.91
CA ARG A 377 -1.46 -8.43 6.44
C ARG A 377 -1.40 -8.24 7.97
N PRO A 378 -0.54 -8.99 8.71
CA PRO A 378 -0.51 -8.92 10.18
C PRO A 378 -0.30 -7.49 10.71
N PRO A 379 -1.26 -6.91 11.48
CA PRO A 379 -1.12 -5.57 12.04
C PRO A 379 -0.32 -5.61 13.36
N HIS A 380 0.94 -6.05 13.30
CA HIS A 380 1.80 -6.25 14.46
C HIS A 380 3.11 -5.46 14.32
N PRO A 381 3.71 -4.92 15.40
CA PRO A 381 4.98 -4.20 15.31
C PRO A 381 6.14 -5.02 14.74
N ALA A 382 6.15 -6.34 14.87
CA ALA A 382 7.10 -7.26 14.26
C ALA A 382 6.92 -7.40 12.73
N TYR A 383 5.96 -6.70 12.10
CA TYR A 383 5.68 -6.87 10.67
C TYR A 383 6.91 -6.72 9.76
N PRO A 384 7.87 -5.81 10.01
CA PRO A 384 9.11 -5.76 9.23
C PRO A 384 9.88 -7.09 9.21
N THR A 385 9.96 -7.78 10.34
CA THR A 385 10.60 -9.09 10.45
C THR A 385 9.73 -10.18 9.81
N ILE A 386 8.41 -10.14 10.03
CA ILE A 386 7.45 -11.10 9.44
C ILE A 386 7.58 -11.10 7.91
N THR A 387 7.50 -9.92 7.30
CA THR A 387 7.55 -9.82 5.84
C THR A 387 8.90 -10.24 5.27
N LEU A 388 10.01 -9.83 5.87
CA LEU A 388 11.36 -10.19 5.42
C LEU A 388 11.62 -11.70 5.54
N ALA A 389 11.23 -12.34 6.64
CA ALA A 389 11.40 -13.77 6.85
C ALA A 389 10.59 -14.57 5.82
N PHE A 390 9.32 -14.18 5.58
CA PHE A 390 8.48 -14.84 4.59
C PHE A 390 8.99 -14.63 3.16
N GLN A 391 9.43 -13.42 2.79
CA GLN A 391 10.02 -13.13 1.48
C GLN A 391 11.24 -14.01 1.21
N GLN A 392 12.12 -14.17 2.20
CA GLN A 392 13.31 -15.00 2.06
C GLN A 392 12.93 -16.47 1.91
N ALA A 393 12.02 -16.96 2.74
CA ALA A 393 11.55 -18.34 2.67
C ALA A 393 10.92 -18.66 1.30
N MET A 394 9.99 -17.83 0.83
CA MET A 394 9.35 -18.04 -0.47
C MET A 394 10.33 -17.94 -1.65
N THR A 395 11.32 -17.06 -1.57
CA THR A 395 12.37 -16.97 -2.58
C THR A 395 13.18 -18.27 -2.65
N ASN A 396 13.65 -18.77 -1.51
CA ASN A 396 14.41 -20.02 -1.43
C ASN A 396 13.57 -21.22 -1.90
N ILE A 397 12.28 -21.27 -1.51
CA ILE A 397 11.33 -22.30 -1.95
C ILE A 397 11.17 -22.29 -3.47
N PHE A 398 11.00 -21.12 -4.08
CA PHE A 398 10.90 -21.01 -5.54
C PHE A 398 12.21 -21.38 -6.25
N ASP A 399 13.35 -21.25 -5.59
CA ASP A 399 14.66 -21.69 -6.09
C ASP A 399 14.96 -23.17 -5.79
N GLY A 400 14.02 -23.87 -5.14
CA GLY A 400 14.05 -25.33 -4.98
C GLY A 400 14.35 -25.84 -3.57
N ALA A 401 14.49 -24.95 -2.58
CA ALA A 401 14.67 -25.35 -1.18
C ALA A 401 13.44 -26.09 -0.62
N ASP A 402 13.63 -26.81 0.48
CA ASP A 402 12.55 -27.56 1.13
C ASP A 402 11.55 -26.63 1.83
N PRO A 403 10.26 -26.63 1.44
CA PRO A 403 9.27 -25.73 2.00
C PRO A 403 9.13 -25.83 3.52
N LYS A 404 9.21 -27.04 4.08
CA LYS A 404 9.09 -27.24 5.52
C LYS A 404 10.23 -26.55 6.28
N THR A 405 11.45 -26.76 5.85
CA THR A 405 12.65 -26.16 6.47
C THR A 405 12.58 -24.64 6.39
N GLU A 406 12.31 -24.08 5.21
CA GLU A 406 12.29 -22.64 5.02
C GLU A 406 11.19 -21.92 5.82
N LEU A 407 10.00 -22.54 5.92
CA LEU A 407 8.91 -21.97 6.70
C LEU A 407 9.14 -22.09 8.21
N SER A 408 9.77 -23.21 8.67
CA SER A 408 10.15 -23.34 10.09
C SER A 408 11.22 -22.31 10.47
N ASP A 409 12.25 -22.14 9.65
CA ASP A 409 13.31 -21.14 9.89
C ASP A 409 12.75 -19.70 9.88
N ALA A 410 11.74 -19.44 9.04
CA ALA A 410 11.07 -18.14 9.03
C ALA A 410 10.22 -17.93 10.30
N ALA A 411 9.47 -18.95 10.75
CA ALA A 411 8.67 -18.89 11.96
C ALA A 411 9.54 -18.66 13.19
N GLU A 412 10.65 -19.39 13.34
CA GLU A 412 11.62 -19.21 14.43
C GLU A 412 12.18 -17.78 14.46
N LYS A 413 12.55 -17.19 13.30
CA LYS A 413 13.03 -15.82 13.23
C LYS A 413 11.99 -14.80 13.67
N ILE A 414 10.72 -15.01 13.30
CA ILE A 414 9.63 -14.12 13.67
C ILE A 414 9.41 -14.17 15.18
N ASP A 415 9.34 -15.38 15.76
CA ASP A 415 9.09 -15.55 17.19
C ASP A 415 10.27 -15.03 18.02
N ALA A 416 11.52 -15.21 17.55
CA ALA A 416 12.71 -14.65 18.20
C ALA A 416 12.67 -13.10 18.23
N ASP A 417 12.28 -12.44 17.13
CA ASP A 417 12.12 -10.97 17.09
C ASP A 417 11.06 -10.49 18.08
N ILE A 418 9.96 -11.23 18.20
CA ILE A 418 8.89 -10.91 19.14
C ILE A 418 9.37 -11.08 20.59
N GLU A 419 10.14 -12.14 20.89
CA GLU A 419 10.71 -12.38 22.20
C GLU A 419 11.77 -11.32 22.56
N ASP A 420 12.66 -10.99 21.63
CA ASP A 420 13.71 -9.99 21.81
C ASP A 420 13.16 -8.57 22.08
N ASN A 421 11.90 -8.31 21.69
CA ASN A 421 11.19 -7.07 21.92
C ASN A 421 10.11 -7.18 23.03
N ASP A 422 10.26 -8.14 23.99
CA ASP A 422 9.33 -8.31 25.10
C ASP A 422 7.85 -8.45 24.66
N GLY A 423 7.60 -9.15 23.53
CA GLY A 423 6.28 -9.32 22.94
C GLY A 423 5.69 -8.05 22.33
N TYR A 424 6.46 -7.01 22.16
CA TYR A 424 5.99 -5.69 21.67
C TYR A 424 4.83 -5.15 22.52
N ALA A 425 5.00 -5.09 23.83
CA ALA A 425 3.94 -4.57 24.71
C ALA A 425 3.31 -3.28 24.14
N PRO A 426 1.96 -3.15 24.07
CA PRO A 426 0.93 -3.98 24.70
C PRO A 426 0.38 -5.13 23.82
N PHE A 427 1.05 -5.55 22.74
CA PHE A 427 0.61 -6.70 21.92
C PHE A 427 0.88 -8.03 22.62
N GLY A 428 1.99 -8.16 23.35
CA GLY A 428 2.28 -9.34 24.15
C GLY A 428 1.21 -9.52 25.21
N GLY A 429 0.39 -10.58 25.05
CA GLY A 429 -0.55 -11.00 26.07
C GLY A 429 0.18 -11.39 27.35
N ASN A 430 -0.44 -11.09 28.48
CA ASN A 430 -0.02 -11.55 29.82
C ASN A 430 0.08 -13.07 29.88
#